data_566f4f8b67889bd764d2dbe7a4214ba0
#
_entry.id   566f4f8b67889bd764d2dbe7a4214ba0
#
_cell.length_a   1.000
_cell.length_b   1.000
_cell.length_c   1.000
_cell.angle_alpha   90.00
_cell.angle_beta   90.00
_cell.angle_gamma   90.00
#
_symmetry.space_group_name_H-M   'P 1'
#
loop_
_entity.id
_entity.type
_entity.pdbx_description
1 polymer ?
#
loop_
_entity_poly.entity_id
_entity_poly.type
_entity_poly.pdbx_seq_one_letter_code
_entity_poly.pdbx_strand_id
1 'polypeptide(L)'
;MIDHDQSKKNEEFQIEFITEAIERVIAGESVETALQIDKKVTESFYSIGYSFYQQSNYEEALRYFKYSVMLDNYEVKYLIAYAKCLKNIGELDEAISYLTIAQLLSSNDPTIALVICECLLKKNLVDEAGQILEMIESHFKNSEEHKQIVELSRGLKKIADNETIKNGLI
;
A
#
# COMPACT_ATOMS: atom_id res chain seq x y z
N MET A 1 -40.79 -29.23 5.24
CA MET A 1 -40.19 -29.90 4.10
C MET A 1 -39.60 -28.80 3.24
N ILE A 2 -38.28 -28.51 3.39
CA ILE A 2 -37.58 -27.56 2.52
C ILE A 2 -37.47 -28.23 1.17
N ASP A 3 -37.96 -27.54 0.14
CA ASP A 3 -38.03 -28.08 -1.22
C ASP A 3 -36.60 -28.35 -1.73
N HIS A 4 -36.28 -29.59 -1.93
CA HIS A 4 -34.94 -30.08 -2.35
C HIS A 4 -34.55 -29.49 -3.73
N ASP A 5 -35.54 -29.11 -4.53
CA ASP A 5 -35.36 -28.49 -5.84
C ASP A 5 -34.94 -27.01 -5.73
N GLN A 6 -35.45 -26.28 -4.70
CA GLN A 6 -35.10 -24.92 -4.42
C GLN A 6 -33.64 -24.82 -3.88
N SER A 7 -33.20 -25.79 -3.08
CA SER A 7 -31.82 -25.86 -2.57
C SER A 7 -30.83 -26.09 -3.71
N LYS A 8 -31.11 -27.01 -4.63
CA LYS A 8 -30.25 -27.26 -5.81
C LYS A 8 -30.13 -26.04 -6.73
N LYS A 9 -31.23 -25.36 -7.01
CA LYS A 9 -31.21 -24.16 -7.84
C LYS A 9 -30.39 -23.03 -7.19
N ASN A 10 -30.44 -22.89 -5.87
CA ASN A 10 -29.60 -21.91 -5.16
C ASN A 10 -28.12 -22.27 -5.21
N GLU A 11 -27.77 -23.55 -5.08
CA GLU A 11 -26.37 -24.02 -5.20
C GLU A 11 -25.82 -23.77 -6.62
N GLU A 12 -26.58 -24.11 -7.65
CA GLU A 12 -26.19 -23.89 -9.04
C GLU A 12 -25.98 -22.39 -9.32
N PHE A 13 -26.88 -21.52 -8.87
CA PHE A 13 -26.76 -20.07 -9.01
C PHE A 13 -25.53 -19.52 -8.27
N GLN A 14 -25.22 -20.02 -7.07
CA GLN A 14 -24.03 -19.60 -6.33
C GLN A 14 -22.74 -20.00 -7.03
N ILE A 15 -22.71 -21.22 -7.59
CA ILE A 15 -21.53 -21.70 -8.34
C ILE A 15 -21.32 -20.85 -9.60
N GLU A 16 -22.37 -20.57 -10.36
CA GLU A 16 -22.30 -19.73 -11.55
C GLU A 16 -21.81 -18.32 -11.22
N PHE A 17 -22.37 -17.67 -10.20
CA PHE A 17 -21.96 -16.35 -9.73
C PHE A 17 -20.49 -16.29 -9.30
N ILE A 18 -20.03 -17.30 -8.53
CA ILE A 18 -18.62 -17.37 -8.09
C ILE A 18 -17.70 -17.59 -9.29
N THR A 19 -18.10 -18.44 -10.23
CA THR A 19 -17.30 -18.71 -11.44
C THR A 19 -17.13 -17.45 -12.28
N GLU A 20 -18.20 -16.72 -12.51
CA GLU A 20 -18.17 -15.43 -13.22
C GLU A 20 -17.28 -14.41 -12.48
N ALA A 21 -17.40 -14.31 -11.16
CA ALA A 21 -16.56 -13.42 -10.37
C ALA A 21 -15.07 -13.77 -10.48
N ILE A 22 -14.71 -15.06 -10.47
CA ILE A 22 -13.33 -15.51 -10.67
C ILE A 22 -12.82 -15.08 -12.07
N GLU A 23 -13.61 -15.29 -13.11
CA GLU A 23 -13.25 -14.88 -14.47
C GLU A 23 -13.00 -13.37 -14.58
N ARG A 24 -13.83 -12.56 -13.93
CA ARG A 24 -13.68 -11.10 -13.87
C ARG A 24 -12.42 -10.69 -13.13
N VAL A 25 -12.08 -11.35 -12.01
CA VAL A 25 -10.82 -11.09 -11.29
C VAL A 25 -9.61 -11.48 -12.15
N ILE A 26 -9.66 -12.61 -12.87
CA ILE A 26 -8.60 -13.01 -13.80
C ILE A 26 -8.46 -11.99 -14.94
N ALA A 27 -9.57 -11.37 -15.38
CA ALA A 27 -9.58 -10.32 -16.38
C ALA A 27 -9.06 -8.96 -15.84
N GLY A 28 -8.74 -8.85 -14.55
CA GLY A 28 -8.12 -7.68 -13.93
C GLY A 28 -9.08 -6.78 -13.14
N GLU A 29 -10.29 -7.22 -12.83
CA GLU A 29 -11.16 -6.50 -11.90
C GLU A 29 -10.75 -6.74 -10.44
N SER A 30 -11.06 -5.77 -9.55
CA SER A 30 -10.89 -5.99 -8.11
C SER A 30 -11.90 -7.03 -7.60
N VAL A 31 -11.57 -7.71 -6.52
CA VAL A 31 -12.47 -8.67 -5.84
C VAL A 31 -13.76 -7.97 -5.39
N GLU A 32 -13.65 -6.73 -4.90
CA GLU A 32 -14.80 -5.90 -4.52
C GLU A 32 -15.79 -5.76 -5.68
N THR A 33 -15.27 -5.39 -6.87
CA THR A 33 -16.10 -5.19 -8.06
C THR A 33 -16.67 -6.51 -8.57
N ALA A 34 -15.85 -7.55 -8.68
CA ALA A 34 -16.25 -8.85 -9.21
C ALA A 34 -17.33 -9.52 -8.36
N LEU A 35 -17.24 -9.42 -7.04
CA LEU A 35 -18.22 -9.96 -6.08
C LEU A 35 -19.36 -8.98 -5.74
N GLN A 36 -19.40 -7.79 -6.36
CA GLN A 36 -20.39 -6.74 -6.12
C GLN A 36 -20.49 -6.35 -4.63
N ILE A 37 -19.35 -6.32 -3.94
CA ILE A 37 -19.27 -5.88 -2.55
C ILE A 37 -19.45 -4.36 -2.50
N ASP A 38 -20.30 -3.86 -1.60
CA ASP A 38 -20.47 -2.41 -1.41
C ASP A 38 -19.11 -1.81 -0.95
N LYS A 39 -18.61 -0.83 -1.68
CA LYS A 39 -17.38 -0.10 -1.36
C LYS A 39 -17.31 0.37 0.09
N LYS A 40 -18.46 0.65 0.71
CA LYS A 40 -18.54 1.01 2.14
C LYS A 40 -17.97 -0.09 3.06
N VAL A 41 -18.04 -1.35 2.66
CA VAL A 41 -17.47 -2.46 3.43
C VAL A 41 -15.94 -2.34 3.45
N THR A 42 -15.32 -2.16 2.28
CA THR A 42 -13.88 -1.99 2.14
C THR A 42 -13.39 -0.72 2.86
N GLU A 43 -14.12 0.39 2.71
CA GLU A 43 -13.86 1.64 3.42
C GLU A 43 -13.98 1.49 4.95
N SER A 44 -14.88 0.65 5.42
CA SER A 44 -15.02 0.37 6.86
C SER A 44 -13.79 -0.36 7.41
N PHE A 45 -13.28 -1.37 6.69
CA PHE A 45 -12.02 -2.01 7.07
C PHE A 45 -10.87 -1.01 7.11
N TYR A 46 -10.74 -0.17 6.07
CA TYR A 46 -9.72 0.87 6.04
C TYR A 46 -9.83 1.83 7.24
N SER A 47 -11.04 2.29 7.56
CA SER A 47 -11.26 3.24 8.66
C SER A 47 -10.92 2.62 10.03
N ILE A 48 -11.27 1.35 10.24
CA ILE A 48 -10.91 0.62 11.47
C ILE A 48 -9.39 0.45 11.55
N GLY A 49 -8.76 0.02 10.45
CA GLY A 49 -7.30 -0.10 10.37
C GLY A 49 -6.60 1.21 10.67
N TYR A 50 -7.11 2.32 10.13
CA TYR A 50 -6.56 3.65 10.38
C TYR A 50 -6.67 4.08 11.86
N SER A 51 -7.78 3.73 12.52
CA SER A 51 -7.94 3.96 13.96
C SER A 51 -6.88 3.22 14.80
N PHE A 52 -6.60 1.96 14.48
CA PHE A 52 -5.53 1.20 15.14
C PHE A 52 -4.14 1.76 14.81
N TYR A 53 -3.92 2.18 13.56
CA TYR A 53 -2.66 2.79 13.13
C TYR A 53 -2.34 4.07 13.92
N GLN A 54 -3.33 4.93 14.15
CA GLN A 54 -3.18 6.14 14.97
C GLN A 54 -2.83 5.84 16.43
N GLN A 55 -3.25 4.69 16.94
CA GLN A 55 -2.91 4.20 18.28
C GLN A 55 -1.56 3.47 18.34
N SER A 56 -0.80 3.46 17.22
CA SER A 56 0.44 2.71 17.06
C SER A 56 0.29 1.19 17.22
N ASN A 57 -0.94 0.68 17.15
CA ASN A 57 -1.23 -0.75 17.15
C ASN A 57 -1.14 -1.28 15.69
N TYR A 58 0.10 -1.41 15.22
CA TYR A 58 0.38 -1.69 13.81
C TYR A 58 -0.01 -3.11 13.39
N GLU A 59 0.01 -4.07 14.31
CA GLU A 59 -0.38 -5.45 14.03
C GLU A 59 -1.88 -5.57 13.74
N GLU A 60 -2.72 -4.94 14.57
CA GLU A 60 -4.16 -4.91 14.33
C GLU A 60 -4.49 -4.05 13.09
N ALA A 61 -3.85 -2.89 12.92
CA ALA A 61 -4.02 -2.07 11.73
C ALA A 61 -3.70 -2.86 10.45
N LEU A 62 -2.62 -3.63 10.46
CA LEU A 62 -2.19 -4.47 9.34
C LEU A 62 -3.27 -5.47 8.91
N ARG A 63 -3.93 -6.11 9.88
CA ARG A 63 -5.01 -7.08 9.60
C ARG A 63 -6.16 -6.43 8.85
N TYR A 64 -6.61 -5.25 9.27
CA TYR A 64 -7.70 -4.54 8.63
C TYR A 64 -7.32 -3.96 7.27
N PHE A 65 -6.13 -3.37 7.13
CA PHE A 65 -5.65 -2.90 5.84
C PHE A 65 -5.45 -4.05 4.84
N LYS A 66 -5.04 -5.23 5.32
CA LYS A 66 -4.96 -6.43 4.49
C LYS A 66 -6.31 -6.78 3.85
N TYR A 67 -7.42 -6.70 4.61
CA TYR A 67 -8.74 -6.92 4.04
C TYR A 67 -9.08 -5.88 2.97
N SER A 68 -8.74 -4.59 3.20
CA SER A 68 -8.97 -3.56 2.19
C SER A 68 -8.19 -3.82 0.90
N VAL A 69 -6.91 -4.20 1.01
CA VAL A 69 -6.06 -4.55 -0.14
C VAL A 69 -6.54 -5.82 -0.85
N MET A 70 -7.03 -6.82 -0.11
CA MET A 70 -7.57 -8.05 -0.71
C MET A 70 -8.85 -7.80 -1.52
N LEU A 71 -9.69 -6.88 -1.08
CA LEU A 71 -10.93 -6.53 -1.75
C LEU A 71 -10.69 -5.60 -2.94
N ASP A 72 -9.81 -4.62 -2.79
CA ASP A 72 -9.44 -3.69 -3.87
C ASP A 72 -7.93 -3.40 -3.84
N ASN A 73 -7.19 -4.17 -4.62
CA ASN A 73 -5.74 -4.06 -4.76
C ASN A 73 -5.29 -2.95 -5.74
N TYR A 74 -6.21 -2.22 -6.33
CA TYR A 74 -5.94 -1.07 -7.21
C TYR A 74 -6.10 0.28 -6.50
N GLU A 75 -6.72 0.30 -5.32
CA GLU A 75 -6.86 1.53 -4.55
C GLU A 75 -5.54 1.87 -3.84
N VAL A 76 -4.85 2.89 -4.35
CA VAL A 76 -3.50 3.31 -3.91
C VAL A 76 -3.43 3.59 -2.41
N LYS A 77 -4.47 4.20 -1.83
CA LYS A 77 -4.48 4.51 -0.39
C LYS A 77 -4.43 3.27 0.49
N TYR A 78 -5.04 2.13 0.06
CA TYR A 78 -5.00 0.88 0.81
C TYR A 78 -3.61 0.25 0.78
N LEU A 79 -2.96 0.26 -0.40
CA LEU A 79 -1.59 -0.22 -0.58
C LEU A 79 -0.60 0.56 0.29
N ILE A 80 -0.70 1.90 0.29
CA ILE A 80 0.16 2.76 1.10
C ILE A 80 -0.06 2.53 2.60
N ALA A 81 -1.31 2.42 3.05
CA ALA A 81 -1.62 2.20 4.46
C ALA A 81 -1.09 0.85 4.95
N TYR A 82 -1.29 -0.21 4.16
CA TYR A 82 -0.77 -1.55 4.44
C TYR A 82 0.76 -1.54 4.51
N ALA A 83 1.42 -0.95 3.51
CA ALA A 83 2.88 -0.84 3.45
C ALA A 83 3.47 -0.03 4.62
N LYS A 84 2.80 1.05 5.04
CA LYS A 84 3.23 1.81 6.23
C LYS A 84 3.15 0.98 7.52
N CYS A 85 2.17 0.10 7.65
CA CYS A 85 2.13 -0.84 8.78
C CYS A 85 3.28 -1.85 8.71
N LEU A 86 3.50 -2.47 7.54
CA LEU A 86 4.62 -3.38 7.31
C LEU A 86 5.96 -2.72 7.67
N LYS A 87 6.19 -1.47 7.22
CA LYS A 87 7.37 -0.68 7.58
C LYS A 87 7.55 -0.53 9.09
N ASN A 88 6.45 -0.30 9.82
CA ASN A 88 6.50 -0.08 11.27
C ASN A 88 6.74 -1.36 12.06
N ILE A 89 6.30 -2.52 11.58
CA ILE A 89 6.60 -3.82 12.21
C ILE A 89 7.93 -4.44 11.72
N GLY A 90 8.62 -3.79 10.76
CA GLY A 90 9.94 -4.20 10.29
C GLY A 90 9.96 -5.06 9.03
N GLU A 91 8.80 -5.38 8.44
CA GLU A 91 8.67 -6.15 7.20
C GLU A 91 8.95 -5.26 5.98
N LEU A 92 10.22 -4.83 5.87
CA LEU A 92 10.62 -3.76 4.95
C LEU A 92 10.57 -4.16 3.47
N ASP A 93 10.90 -5.42 3.14
CA ASP A 93 10.88 -5.91 1.76
C ASP A 93 9.44 -6.00 1.23
N GLU A 94 8.53 -6.50 2.06
CA GLU A 94 7.12 -6.55 1.71
C GLU A 94 6.53 -5.14 1.58
N ALA A 95 6.89 -4.21 2.49
CA ALA A 95 6.49 -2.82 2.41
C ALA A 95 6.92 -2.17 1.08
N ILE A 96 8.18 -2.35 0.66
CA ILE A 96 8.70 -1.83 -0.61
C ILE A 96 7.93 -2.43 -1.79
N SER A 97 7.60 -3.72 -1.74
CA SER A 97 6.84 -4.38 -2.81
C SER A 97 5.46 -3.75 -3.01
N TYR A 98 4.69 -3.54 -1.94
CA TYR A 98 3.39 -2.88 -2.03
C TYR A 98 3.49 -1.40 -2.43
N LEU A 99 4.51 -0.68 -1.96
CA LEU A 99 4.76 0.71 -2.38
C LEU A 99 5.13 0.80 -3.86
N THR A 100 5.87 -0.17 -4.40
CA THR A 100 6.19 -0.23 -5.82
C THR A 100 4.94 -0.41 -6.66
N ILE A 101 4.00 -1.28 -6.24
CA ILE A 101 2.70 -1.41 -6.91
C ILE A 101 1.92 -0.10 -6.84
N ALA A 102 1.86 0.54 -5.66
CA ALA A 102 1.21 1.84 -5.50
C ALA A 102 1.82 2.92 -6.42
N GLN A 103 3.15 2.91 -6.60
CA GLN A 103 3.85 3.84 -7.48
C GLN A 103 3.55 3.59 -8.96
N LEU A 104 3.37 2.35 -9.38
CA LEU A 104 2.93 2.02 -10.75
C LEU A 104 1.51 2.54 -11.03
N LEU A 105 0.64 2.49 -10.03
CA LEU A 105 -0.75 2.99 -10.13
C LEU A 105 -0.84 4.52 -10.01
N SER A 106 0.10 5.15 -9.30
CA SER A 106 0.15 6.61 -9.08
C SER A 106 1.58 7.14 -9.26
N SER A 107 2.03 7.21 -10.50
CA SER A 107 3.42 7.51 -10.87
C SER A 107 3.91 8.92 -10.48
N ASN A 108 3.02 9.85 -10.17
CA ASN A 108 3.35 11.25 -9.86
C ASN A 108 3.23 11.61 -8.36
N ASP A 109 3.07 10.64 -7.47
CA ASP A 109 2.99 10.90 -6.03
C ASP A 109 4.37 10.72 -5.36
N PRO A 110 5.10 11.81 -5.06
CA PRO A 110 6.40 11.73 -4.41
C PRO A 110 6.33 11.20 -2.96
N THR A 111 5.13 11.16 -2.36
CA THR A 111 4.93 10.62 -1.02
C THR A 111 5.25 9.14 -0.97
N ILE A 112 4.90 8.40 -2.03
CA ILE A 112 5.18 6.96 -2.13
C ILE A 112 6.70 6.73 -2.18
N ALA A 113 7.39 7.47 -3.05
CA ALA A 113 8.85 7.40 -3.18
C ALA A 113 9.56 7.73 -1.86
N LEU A 114 9.05 8.71 -1.10
CA LEU A 114 9.57 9.06 0.21
C LEU A 114 9.45 7.91 1.21
N VAL A 115 8.31 7.21 1.25
CA VAL A 115 8.12 6.04 2.14
C VAL A 115 9.02 4.88 1.73
N ILE A 116 9.28 4.69 0.42
CA ILE A 116 10.27 3.72 -0.07
C ILE A 116 11.67 4.08 0.46
N CYS A 117 12.07 5.36 0.38
CA CYS A 117 13.36 5.81 0.94
C CYS A 117 13.46 5.52 2.44
N GLU A 118 12.41 5.76 3.22
CA GLU A 118 12.41 5.43 4.65
C GLU A 118 12.62 3.93 4.91
N CYS A 119 12.06 3.06 4.07
CA CYS A 119 12.29 1.61 4.15
C CYS A 119 13.74 1.26 3.79
N LEU A 120 14.29 1.84 2.72
CA LEU A 120 15.67 1.61 2.29
C LEU A 120 16.67 2.08 3.34
N LEU A 121 16.47 3.25 3.95
CA LEU A 121 17.33 3.75 5.04
C LEU A 121 17.28 2.82 6.25
N LYS A 122 16.10 2.32 6.64
CA LYS A 122 15.98 1.31 7.70
C LYS A 122 16.73 0.00 7.36
N LYS A 123 16.86 -0.34 6.08
CA LYS A 123 17.65 -1.49 5.60
C LYS A 123 19.13 -1.18 5.47
N ASN A 124 19.57 0.03 5.79
CA ASN A 124 20.93 0.53 5.58
C ASN A 124 21.36 0.55 4.09
N LEU A 125 20.39 0.67 3.17
CA LEU A 125 20.61 0.82 1.73
C LEU A 125 20.66 2.31 1.38
N VAL A 126 21.72 2.98 1.83
CA VAL A 126 21.83 4.45 1.81
C VAL A 126 21.96 5.00 0.40
N ASP A 127 22.72 4.31 -0.46
CA ASP A 127 22.98 4.75 -1.84
C ASP A 127 21.69 4.72 -2.68
N GLU A 128 20.89 3.65 -2.56
CA GLU A 128 19.62 3.52 -3.26
C GLU A 128 18.60 4.56 -2.78
N ALA A 129 18.54 4.79 -1.47
CA ALA A 129 17.71 5.84 -0.91
C ALA A 129 18.13 7.23 -1.42
N GLY A 130 19.43 7.50 -1.47
CA GLY A 130 20.01 8.73 -1.97
C GLY A 130 19.58 9.06 -3.41
N GLN A 131 19.62 8.07 -4.30
CA GLN A 131 19.18 8.23 -5.69
C GLN A 131 17.70 8.64 -5.80
N ILE A 132 16.82 8.01 -5.00
CA ILE A 132 15.40 8.35 -4.99
C ILE A 132 15.17 9.76 -4.41
N LEU A 133 15.90 10.13 -3.35
CA LEU A 133 15.80 11.48 -2.76
C LEU A 133 16.24 12.57 -3.75
N GLU A 134 17.30 12.35 -4.51
CA GLU A 134 17.73 13.25 -5.58
C GLU A 134 16.69 13.36 -6.71
N MET A 135 16.07 12.24 -7.07
CA MET A 135 14.98 12.22 -8.05
C MET A 135 13.79 13.07 -7.56
N ILE A 136 13.36 12.90 -6.31
CA ILE A 136 12.27 13.70 -5.72
C ILE A 136 12.63 15.19 -5.79
N GLU A 137 13.85 15.56 -5.35
CA GLU A 137 14.28 16.95 -5.35
C GLU A 137 14.33 17.53 -6.76
N SER A 138 14.89 16.80 -7.73
CA SER A 138 15.04 17.29 -9.11
C SER A 138 13.70 17.52 -9.80
N HIS A 139 12.72 16.63 -9.60
CA HIS A 139 11.42 16.69 -10.27
C HIS A 139 10.44 17.65 -9.59
N PHE A 140 10.45 17.72 -8.26
CA PHE A 140 9.42 18.41 -7.49
C PHE A 140 9.87 19.69 -6.79
N LYS A 141 11.15 20.11 -6.91
CA LYS A 141 11.72 21.30 -6.21
C LYS A 141 10.95 22.60 -6.40
N ASN A 142 10.24 22.77 -7.51
CA ASN A 142 9.47 23.98 -7.85
C ASN A 142 7.96 23.79 -7.67
N SER A 143 7.51 22.64 -7.13
CA SER A 143 6.11 22.34 -6.90
C SER A 143 5.68 22.87 -5.53
N GLU A 144 4.81 23.87 -5.49
CA GLU A 144 4.23 24.34 -4.22
C GLU A 144 3.38 23.25 -3.54
N GLU A 145 2.70 22.41 -4.34
CA GLU A 145 1.91 21.27 -3.85
C GLU A 145 2.77 20.25 -3.08
N HIS A 146 4.01 20.01 -3.53
CA HIS A 146 4.89 18.99 -2.96
C HIS A 146 6.01 19.58 -2.07
N LYS A 147 5.93 20.86 -1.72
CA LYS A 147 6.97 21.55 -0.95
C LYS A 147 7.37 20.83 0.34
N GLN A 148 6.39 20.36 1.10
CA GLN A 148 6.65 19.61 2.35
C GLN A 148 7.40 18.30 2.09
N ILE A 149 7.06 17.59 1.03
CA ILE A 149 7.73 16.34 0.66
C ILE A 149 9.18 16.60 0.26
N VAL A 150 9.44 17.66 -0.49
CA VAL A 150 10.79 18.07 -0.86
C VAL A 150 11.61 18.48 0.37
N GLU A 151 11.03 19.17 1.33
CA GLU A 151 11.71 19.50 2.58
C GLU A 151 12.04 18.26 3.42
N LEU A 152 11.10 17.31 3.51
CA LEU A 152 11.35 16.03 4.17
C LEU A 152 12.43 15.21 3.47
N SER A 153 12.41 15.16 2.13
CA SER A 153 13.46 14.46 1.36
C SER A 153 14.85 15.03 1.61
N ARG A 154 14.99 16.36 1.67
CA ARG A 154 16.25 17.02 2.04
C ARG A 154 16.70 16.69 3.46
N GLY A 155 15.75 16.59 4.40
CA GLY A 155 16.02 16.17 5.77
C GLY A 155 16.57 14.75 5.82
N LEU A 156 15.94 13.82 5.13
CA LEU A 156 16.37 12.42 5.05
C LEU A 156 17.72 12.30 4.35
N LYS A 157 17.98 13.07 3.30
CA LYS A 157 19.28 13.07 2.61
C LYS A 157 20.42 13.46 3.54
N LYS A 158 20.26 14.50 4.37
CA LYS A 158 21.27 14.88 5.37
C LYS A 158 21.55 13.78 6.38
N ILE A 159 20.52 13.01 6.77
CA ILE A 159 20.69 11.85 7.67
C ILE A 159 21.49 10.76 6.98
N ALA A 160 21.12 10.43 5.74
CA ALA A 160 21.80 9.44 4.92
C ALA A 160 23.30 9.78 4.73
N ASP A 161 23.61 11.04 4.36
CA ASP A 161 24.99 11.52 4.19
C ASP A 161 25.81 11.40 5.49
N ASN A 162 25.22 11.70 6.64
CA ASN A 162 25.85 11.58 7.95
C ASN A 162 26.12 10.11 8.36
N GLU A 163 25.24 9.19 8.00
CA GLU A 163 25.43 7.76 8.24
C GLU A 163 26.53 7.17 7.35
N THR A 164 26.61 7.60 6.10
CA THR A 164 27.68 7.23 5.17
C THR A 164 29.06 7.64 5.73
N ILE A 165 29.17 8.85 6.27
CA ILE A 165 30.41 9.36 6.90
C ILE A 165 30.76 8.54 8.16
N LYS A 166 29.79 8.19 9.01
CA LYS A 166 30.03 7.41 10.23
C LYS A 166 30.48 5.98 9.94
N ASN A 167 29.97 5.39 8.87
CA ASN A 167 30.31 4.01 8.49
C ASN A 167 31.66 3.89 7.75
N GLY A 168 32.39 5.01 7.59
CA GLY A 168 33.78 4.99 7.07
C GLY A 168 33.89 4.66 5.59
N LEU A 169 32.87 4.98 4.80
CA LEU A 169 32.83 4.76 3.35
C LEU A 169 33.42 5.94 2.53
N ILE A 170 34.08 6.89 3.22
CA ILE A 170 34.89 7.96 2.59
C ILE A 170 36.27 8.03 3.29
#